data_f0cc0ba0fb7fbc034f49fe470c8dd874
#
_entry.id   f0cc0ba0fb7fbc034f49fe470c8dd874
#
_cell.length_a   1.000
_cell.length_b   1.000
_cell.length_c   1.000
_cell.angle_alpha   90.00
_cell.angle_beta   90.00
_cell.angle_gamma   90.00
#
_symmetry.space_group_name_H-M   'P 1'
#
loop_
_entity.id
_entity.type
_entity.pdbx_description
1 polymer ?
#
loop_
_entity_poly.entity_id
_entity_poly.type
_entity_poly.pdbx_seq_one_letter_code
_entity_poly.pdbx_strand_id
1 'polypeptide(L)'
;MPSFSGQFSSALRYEQYLATGTQEQQRRWMQVYDVAQLDATQQQLIAGFQREMKILVHSGIWCGDCVEQCPVIQRIAEANPAKIDLRFLEREVNTELDEELRINGGSRVPVVRFFSEDGLWCATAGDRTLNRYRALALKRLGPSCPTGILPPEKGEVEATLADWLNEVERVQLMLRLTPRLREKHQD
;
A
#
# COMPACT_ATOMS: atom_id res chain seq x y z
N MET A 1 20.99 8.51 -6.17
CA MET A 1 19.68 7.82 -6.01
C MET A 1 19.50 6.82 -7.13
N PRO A 2 19.20 5.55 -6.83
CA PRO A 2 18.77 4.62 -7.87
C PRO A 2 17.52 5.20 -8.55
N SER A 3 17.48 5.17 -9.88
CA SER A 3 16.32 5.65 -10.63
C SER A 3 15.08 4.82 -10.28
N PHE A 4 13.88 5.41 -10.37
CA PHE A 4 12.62 4.67 -10.18
C PHE A 4 12.60 3.39 -11.04
N SER A 5 13.03 3.47 -12.30
CA SER A 5 13.06 2.30 -13.21
C SER A 5 13.95 1.18 -12.69
N GLY A 6 15.10 1.49 -12.09
CA GLY A 6 15.99 0.52 -11.46
C GLY A 6 15.35 -0.14 -10.24
N GLN A 7 14.78 0.66 -9.34
CA GLN A 7 14.09 0.16 -8.14
C GLN A 7 12.89 -0.72 -8.51
N PHE A 8 12.07 -0.27 -9.46
CA PHE A 8 10.88 -1.01 -9.88
C PHE A 8 11.23 -2.32 -10.59
N SER A 9 12.30 -2.33 -11.40
CA SER A 9 12.75 -3.54 -12.10
C SER A 9 13.32 -4.61 -11.16
N SER A 10 13.96 -4.21 -10.07
CA SER A 10 14.50 -5.13 -9.05
C SER A 10 13.45 -5.57 -8.03
N ALA A 11 12.30 -4.89 -7.97
CA ALA A 11 11.25 -5.18 -7.03
C ALA A 11 10.46 -6.45 -7.40
N LEU A 12 10.06 -7.20 -6.40
CA LEU A 12 9.41 -8.50 -6.53
C LEU A 12 7.88 -8.36 -6.63
N ARG A 13 7.23 -9.23 -7.38
CA ARG A 13 5.79 -9.44 -7.30
C ARG A 13 5.43 -10.10 -5.97
N TYR A 14 4.16 -10.01 -5.56
CA TYR A 14 3.70 -10.47 -4.25
C TYR A 14 4.12 -11.90 -3.91
N GLU A 15 3.88 -12.86 -4.82
CA GLU A 15 4.23 -14.27 -4.59
C GLU A 15 5.74 -14.48 -4.44
N GLN A 16 6.53 -13.79 -5.27
CA GLN A 16 7.99 -13.83 -5.20
C GLN A 16 8.50 -13.22 -3.90
N TYR A 17 7.90 -12.09 -3.48
CA TYR A 17 8.22 -11.44 -2.22
C TYR A 17 7.85 -12.32 -1.03
N LEU A 18 6.65 -12.90 -1.04
CA LEU A 18 6.19 -13.82 0.01
C LEU A 18 7.13 -15.03 0.15
N ALA A 19 7.63 -15.56 -0.97
CA ALA A 19 8.55 -16.70 -0.98
C ALA A 19 9.93 -16.39 -0.34
N THR A 20 10.30 -15.13 -0.13
CA THR A 20 11.53 -14.77 0.60
C THR A 20 11.43 -15.00 2.09
N GLY A 21 10.22 -15.08 2.63
CA GLY A 21 9.96 -15.27 4.05
C GLY A 21 10.02 -16.73 4.50
N THR A 22 10.14 -16.93 5.82
CA THR A 22 9.97 -18.25 6.43
C THR A 22 8.52 -18.72 6.27
N GLN A 23 8.28 -20.03 6.45
CA GLN A 23 6.92 -20.59 6.41
C GLN A 23 5.94 -19.89 7.37
N GLU A 24 6.42 -19.52 8.57
CA GLU A 24 5.60 -18.80 9.55
C GLU A 24 5.27 -17.39 9.09
N GLN A 25 6.21 -16.65 8.47
CA GLN A 25 5.97 -15.33 7.91
C GLN A 25 4.98 -15.42 6.76
N GLN A 26 5.18 -16.35 5.82
CA GLN A 26 4.24 -16.59 4.72
C GLN A 26 2.83 -16.90 5.23
N ARG A 27 2.70 -17.78 6.23
CA ARG A 27 1.41 -18.13 6.83
C ARG A 27 0.69 -16.90 7.40
N ARG A 28 1.40 -16.01 8.11
CA ARG A 28 0.83 -14.78 8.68
C ARG A 28 0.32 -13.82 7.59
N TRP A 29 1.08 -13.65 6.52
CA TRP A 29 0.66 -12.83 5.38
C TRP A 29 -0.58 -13.41 4.68
N MET A 30 -0.60 -14.72 4.47
CA MET A 30 -1.73 -15.40 3.86
C MET A 30 -3.00 -15.34 4.71
N GLN A 31 -2.91 -15.40 6.04
CA GLN A 31 -4.06 -15.25 6.92
C GLN A 31 -4.76 -13.88 6.71
N VAL A 32 -3.99 -12.80 6.58
CA VAL A 32 -4.58 -11.48 6.30
C VAL A 32 -5.12 -11.41 4.87
N TYR A 33 -4.38 -11.95 3.91
CA TYR A 33 -4.80 -12.02 2.51
C TYR A 33 -6.15 -12.74 2.34
N ASP A 34 -6.35 -13.86 3.04
CA ASP A 34 -7.59 -14.66 2.94
C ASP A 34 -8.80 -13.94 3.55
N VAL A 35 -8.58 -13.14 4.59
CA VAL A 35 -9.64 -12.33 5.25
C VAL A 35 -9.95 -11.05 4.48
N ALA A 36 -8.96 -10.46 3.81
CA ALA A 36 -9.13 -9.24 3.03
C ALA A 36 -9.97 -9.50 1.77
N GLN A 37 -11.26 -9.20 1.83
CA GLN A 37 -12.19 -9.40 0.72
C GLN A 37 -12.75 -8.05 0.26
N LEU A 38 -12.72 -7.83 -1.06
CA LEU A 38 -13.38 -6.69 -1.69
C LEU A 38 -14.87 -6.99 -1.89
N ASP A 39 -15.72 -6.09 -1.49
CA ASP A 39 -17.14 -6.17 -1.83
C ASP A 39 -17.41 -5.81 -3.32
N ALA A 40 -18.64 -6.05 -3.78
CA ALA A 40 -19.01 -5.80 -5.18
C ALA A 40 -18.83 -4.34 -5.61
N THR A 41 -19.08 -3.37 -4.70
CA THR A 41 -18.93 -1.94 -4.97
C THR A 41 -17.47 -1.57 -5.12
N GLN A 42 -16.60 -2.08 -4.25
CA GLN A 42 -15.15 -1.89 -4.30
C GLN A 42 -14.54 -2.52 -5.56
N GLN A 43 -14.97 -3.73 -5.92
CA GLN A 43 -14.55 -4.39 -7.16
C GLN A 43 -14.94 -3.58 -8.40
N GLN A 44 -16.18 -3.08 -8.45
CA GLN A 44 -16.66 -2.26 -9.54
C GLN A 44 -15.89 -0.94 -9.64
N LEU A 45 -15.59 -0.29 -8.51
CA LEU A 45 -14.77 0.92 -8.46
C LEU A 45 -13.39 0.68 -9.09
N ILE A 46 -12.70 -0.36 -8.64
CA ILE A 46 -11.34 -0.69 -9.11
C ILE A 46 -11.37 -1.09 -10.60
N ALA A 47 -12.36 -1.84 -11.04
CA ALA A 47 -12.54 -2.20 -12.45
C ALA A 47 -12.72 -0.97 -13.35
N GLY A 48 -13.25 0.13 -12.81
CA GLY A 48 -13.42 1.40 -13.51
C GLY A 48 -12.15 2.24 -13.69
N PHE A 49 -11.01 1.86 -13.11
CA PHE A 49 -9.76 2.62 -13.22
C PHE A 49 -9.23 2.67 -14.65
N GLN A 50 -8.87 3.85 -15.12
CA GLN A 50 -8.51 4.11 -16.53
C GLN A 50 -6.99 4.21 -16.75
N ARG A 51 -6.25 4.75 -15.78
CA ARG A 51 -4.81 4.99 -15.89
C ARG A 51 -4.00 3.83 -15.34
N GLU A 52 -2.90 3.50 -16.00
CA GLU A 52 -1.92 2.61 -15.42
C GLU A 52 -1.20 3.32 -14.27
N MET A 53 -1.06 2.61 -13.16
CA MET A 53 -0.40 3.07 -11.96
C MET A 53 0.59 2.02 -11.48
N LYS A 54 1.79 2.45 -11.14
CA LYS A 54 2.79 1.59 -10.52
C LYS A 54 2.83 1.87 -9.03
N ILE A 55 2.78 0.83 -8.24
CA ILE A 55 2.87 0.90 -6.77
C ILE A 55 4.13 0.15 -6.33
N LEU A 56 4.99 0.85 -5.59
CA LEU A 56 6.22 0.28 -5.05
C LEU A 56 6.18 0.36 -3.54
N VAL A 57 6.18 -0.80 -2.89
CA VAL A 57 6.11 -0.93 -1.43
C VAL A 57 7.48 -1.26 -0.88
N HIS A 58 8.05 -0.35 -0.10
CA HIS A 58 9.19 -0.62 0.77
C HIS A 58 8.67 -1.31 2.02
N SER A 59 9.06 -2.56 2.24
CA SER A 59 8.42 -3.48 3.17
C SER A 59 9.44 -4.33 3.93
N GLY A 60 9.00 -4.97 5.00
CA GLY A 60 9.75 -6.02 5.70
C GLY A 60 8.85 -7.24 5.88
N ILE A 61 9.23 -8.39 5.32
CA ILE A 61 8.43 -9.62 5.39
C ILE A 61 8.13 -10.06 6.83
N TRP A 62 9.02 -9.71 7.76
CA TRP A 62 8.95 -9.96 9.19
C TRP A 62 8.09 -8.94 9.96
N CYS A 63 7.81 -7.77 9.38
CA CYS A 63 7.19 -6.64 10.07
C CYS A 63 5.69 -6.86 10.27
N GLY A 64 5.20 -6.68 11.51
CA GLY A 64 3.78 -6.83 11.83
C GLY A 64 2.87 -5.86 11.09
N ASP A 65 3.27 -4.58 10.94
CA ASP A 65 2.49 -3.60 10.19
C ASP A 65 2.45 -3.91 8.68
N CYS A 66 3.52 -4.52 8.13
CA CYS A 66 3.51 -5.02 6.75
C CYS A 66 2.59 -6.22 6.57
N VAL A 67 2.61 -7.17 7.52
CA VAL A 67 1.69 -8.33 7.55
C VAL A 67 0.24 -7.89 7.47
N GLU A 68 -0.14 -6.83 8.18
CA GLU A 68 -1.52 -6.38 8.28
C GLU A 68 -1.98 -5.50 7.11
N GLN A 69 -1.05 -4.93 6.33
CA GLN A 69 -1.38 -3.95 5.29
C GLN A 69 -1.03 -4.40 3.88
N CYS A 70 0.14 -5.02 3.67
CA CYS A 70 0.59 -5.37 2.33
C CYS A 70 -0.30 -6.39 1.60
N PRO A 71 -0.83 -7.44 2.28
CA PRO A 71 -1.80 -8.35 1.65
C PRO A 71 -3.09 -7.65 1.23
N VAL A 72 -3.52 -6.63 1.97
CA VAL A 72 -4.70 -5.81 1.64
C VAL A 72 -4.46 -4.99 0.36
N ILE A 73 -3.27 -4.38 0.23
CA ILE A 73 -2.88 -3.66 -1.00
C ILE A 73 -2.81 -4.62 -2.19
N GLN A 74 -2.35 -5.86 -1.97
CA GLN A 74 -2.34 -6.91 -3.01
C GLN A 74 -3.75 -7.22 -3.50
N ARG A 75 -4.74 -7.36 -2.60
CA ARG A 75 -6.15 -7.59 -2.98
C ARG A 75 -6.71 -6.48 -3.87
N ILE A 76 -6.34 -5.22 -3.57
CA ILE A 76 -6.73 -4.08 -4.40
C ILE A 76 -6.05 -4.17 -5.78
N ALA A 77 -4.75 -4.45 -5.82
CA ALA A 77 -3.99 -4.48 -7.06
C ALA A 77 -4.43 -5.61 -8.00
N GLU A 78 -4.69 -6.80 -7.47
CA GLU A 78 -5.11 -7.97 -8.27
C GLU A 78 -6.55 -7.85 -8.82
N ALA A 79 -7.37 -6.96 -8.27
CA ALA A 79 -8.70 -6.69 -8.80
C ALA A 79 -8.68 -5.95 -10.15
N ASN A 80 -7.56 -5.27 -10.50
CA ASN A 80 -7.34 -4.69 -11.83
C ASN A 80 -5.86 -4.72 -12.23
N PRO A 81 -5.31 -5.90 -12.54
CA PRO A 81 -3.88 -6.07 -12.84
C PRO A 81 -3.45 -5.39 -14.16
N ALA A 82 -4.41 -5.03 -15.01
CA ALA A 82 -4.15 -4.26 -16.22
C ALA A 82 -3.83 -2.78 -15.95
N LYS A 83 -4.26 -2.27 -14.78
CA LYS A 83 -4.11 -0.86 -14.38
C LYS A 83 -3.24 -0.64 -13.16
N ILE A 84 -2.98 -1.68 -12.35
CA ILE A 84 -2.19 -1.57 -11.14
C ILE A 84 -1.05 -2.60 -11.19
N ASP A 85 0.20 -2.13 -11.33
CA ASP A 85 1.40 -2.98 -11.20
C ASP A 85 2.02 -2.74 -9.82
N LEU A 86 1.79 -3.69 -8.91
CA LEU A 86 2.27 -3.67 -7.53
C LEU A 86 3.56 -4.48 -7.38
N ARG A 87 4.57 -3.89 -6.76
CA ARG A 87 5.86 -4.52 -6.47
C ARG A 87 6.34 -4.22 -5.06
N PHE A 88 7.18 -5.10 -4.52
CA PHE A 88 7.74 -5.04 -3.18
C PHE A 88 9.26 -5.01 -3.19
N LEU A 89 9.83 -4.13 -2.34
CA LEU A 89 11.26 -4.08 -2.03
C LEU A 89 11.47 -4.41 -0.55
N GLU A 90 12.36 -5.35 -0.28
CA GLU A 90 12.74 -5.66 1.09
C GLU A 90 13.64 -4.56 1.67
N ARG A 91 13.29 -4.06 2.84
CA ARG A 91 13.98 -2.97 3.53
C ARG A 91 15.44 -3.29 3.81
N GLU A 92 15.72 -4.50 4.28
CA GLU A 92 17.05 -4.89 4.75
C GLU A 92 18.10 -4.94 3.63
N VAL A 93 17.66 -5.11 2.38
CA VAL A 93 18.55 -5.10 1.21
C VAL A 93 18.54 -3.77 0.43
N ASN A 94 17.72 -2.81 0.85
CA ASN A 94 17.57 -1.50 0.21
C ASN A 94 17.82 -0.36 1.21
N THR A 95 18.94 -0.40 1.91
CA THR A 95 19.27 0.50 3.03
C THR A 95 19.36 1.98 2.66
N GLU A 96 19.86 2.31 1.47
CA GLU A 96 19.87 3.70 0.98
C GLU A 96 18.45 4.26 0.84
N LEU A 97 17.53 3.44 0.32
CA LEU A 97 16.13 3.81 0.20
C LEU A 97 15.46 3.96 1.57
N ASP A 98 15.83 3.13 2.53
CA ASP A 98 15.32 3.21 3.90
C ASP A 98 15.66 4.55 4.57
N GLU A 99 16.86 5.08 4.34
CA GLU A 99 17.26 6.41 4.82
C GLU A 99 16.43 7.54 4.19
N GLU A 100 16.11 7.44 2.90
CA GLU A 100 15.29 8.44 2.19
C GLU A 100 13.83 8.42 2.63
N LEU A 101 13.31 7.24 3.02
CA LEU A 101 11.90 7.01 3.32
C LEU A 101 11.57 7.08 4.82
N ARG A 102 12.44 7.64 5.64
CA ARG A 102 12.18 7.78 7.08
C ARG A 102 10.90 8.55 7.36
N ILE A 103 10.07 7.98 8.24
CA ILE A 103 8.85 8.61 8.72
C ILE A 103 9.05 9.06 10.17
N ASN A 104 8.92 10.35 10.43
CA ASN A 104 9.17 10.96 11.73
C ASN A 104 10.52 10.52 12.34
N GLY A 105 11.59 10.55 11.50
CA GLY A 105 12.96 10.18 11.88
C GLY A 105 13.21 8.68 12.07
N GLY A 106 12.17 7.85 11.97
CA GLY A 106 12.27 6.39 12.15
C GLY A 106 12.26 5.63 10.82
N SER A 107 13.05 4.56 10.76
CA SER A 107 13.02 3.56 9.69
C SER A 107 11.75 2.71 9.85
N ARG A 108 10.67 3.12 9.19
CA ARG A 108 9.35 2.51 9.32
C ARG A 108 8.89 1.91 8.01
N VAL A 109 8.22 0.77 8.10
CA VAL A 109 7.61 0.06 6.98
C VAL A 109 6.19 -0.41 7.35
N PRO A 110 5.27 -0.49 6.37
CA PRO A 110 5.46 -0.28 4.94
C PRO A 110 5.51 1.21 4.56
N VAL A 111 6.27 1.55 3.54
CA VAL A 111 6.15 2.82 2.83
C VAL A 111 5.71 2.54 1.40
N VAL A 112 4.57 3.07 1.02
CA VAL A 112 3.92 2.82 -0.27
C VAL A 112 4.07 4.05 -1.14
N ARG A 113 4.74 3.88 -2.28
CA ARG A 113 4.96 4.95 -3.26
C ARG A 113 4.17 4.67 -4.53
N PHE A 114 3.47 5.68 -5.00
CA PHE A 114 2.64 5.65 -6.19
C PHE A 114 3.31 6.42 -7.33
N PHE A 115 3.27 5.85 -8.51
CA PHE A 115 3.85 6.44 -9.72
C PHE A 115 2.89 6.31 -10.89
N SER A 116 2.99 7.25 -11.83
CA SER A 116 2.27 7.18 -13.10
C SER A 116 2.81 6.06 -14.00
N GLU A 117 2.14 5.81 -15.11
CA GLU A 117 2.52 4.82 -16.13
C GLU A 117 3.96 5.00 -16.65
N ASP A 118 4.43 6.24 -16.71
CA ASP A 118 5.77 6.62 -17.15
C ASP A 118 6.77 6.83 -15.99
N GLY A 119 6.41 6.40 -14.79
CA GLY A 119 7.29 6.36 -13.64
C GLY A 119 7.48 7.68 -12.91
N LEU A 120 6.64 8.69 -13.16
CA LEU A 120 6.67 9.93 -12.38
C LEU A 120 6.01 9.71 -11.02
N TRP A 121 6.67 10.19 -9.98
CA TRP A 121 6.15 10.12 -8.61
C TRP A 121 4.83 10.89 -8.47
N CYS A 122 3.86 10.29 -7.79
CA CYS A 122 2.54 10.86 -7.55
C CYS A 122 2.27 11.11 -6.05
N ALA A 123 2.57 10.11 -5.23
CA ALA A 123 2.29 10.17 -3.79
C ALA A 123 3.12 9.17 -3.01
N THR A 124 3.20 9.38 -1.70
CA THR A 124 3.73 8.43 -0.72
C THR A 124 2.76 8.32 0.44
N ALA A 125 2.49 7.10 0.89
CA ALA A 125 1.68 6.79 2.06
C ALA A 125 2.39 5.76 2.95
N GLY A 126 2.04 5.71 4.19
CA GLY A 126 2.64 4.82 5.21
C GLY A 126 2.91 5.62 6.49
N ASP A 127 3.40 5.01 7.56
CA ASP A 127 3.69 3.58 7.79
C ASP A 127 2.43 2.77 8.11
N ARG A 128 1.39 3.46 8.56
CA ARG A 128 0.09 2.93 8.94
C ARG A 128 -1.02 3.79 8.38
N THR A 129 -2.14 3.18 8.07
CA THR A 129 -3.37 3.90 7.73
C THR A 129 -3.96 4.60 8.95
N LEU A 130 -4.91 5.51 8.73
CA LEU A 130 -5.60 6.23 9.80
C LEU A 130 -6.29 5.27 10.78
N ASN A 131 -7.00 4.27 10.26
CA ASN A 131 -7.69 3.29 11.10
C ASN A 131 -6.70 2.45 11.93
N ARG A 132 -5.55 2.08 11.37
CA ARG A 132 -4.46 1.40 12.10
C ARG A 132 -3.92 2.26 13.24
N TYR A 133 -3.69 3.55 13.01
CA TYR A 133 -3.28 4.46 14.07
C TYR A 133 -4.34 4.59 15.16
N ARG A 134 -5.62 4.69 14.80
CA ARG A 134 -6.74 4.73 15.76
C ARG A 134 -6.78 3.48 16.64
N ALA A 135 -6.74 2.29 16.04
CA ALA A 135 -6.76 1.02 16.75
C ALA A 135 -5.57 0.89 17.73
N LEU A 136 -4.36 1.25 17.30
CA LEU A 136 -3.18 1.22 18.15
C LEU A 136 -3.24 2.25 19.30
N ALA A 137 -3.75 3.44 19.02
CA ALA A 137 -3.89 4.47 20.03
C ALA A 137 -4.90 4.05 21.11
N LEU A 138 -6.05 3.51 20.73
CA LEU A 138 -7.03 2.94 21.68
C LEU A 138 -6.41 1.86 22.57
N LYS A 139 -5.64 0.95 21.96
CA LYS A 139 -4.99 -0.15 22.68
C LYS A 139 -3.90 0.31 23.64
N ARG A 140 -3.12 1.34 23.28
CA ARG A 140 -1.93 1.76 24.04
C ARG A 140 -2.19 2.91 24.99
N LEU A 141 -3.09 3.83 24.63
CA LEU A 141 -3.35 5.08 25.36
C LEU A 141 -4.67 5.03 26.14
N GLY A 142 -5.56 4.09 25.79
CA GLY A 142 -6.86 3.92 26.43
C GLY A 142 -7.91 4.95 26.00
N PRO A 143 -9.18 4.72 26.38
CA PRO A 143 -10.31 5.57 25.97
C PRO A 143 -10.30 6.98 26.59
N SER A 144 -9.52 7.22 27.61
CA SER A 144 -9.39 8.53 28.29
C SER A 144 -8.32 9.44 27.66
N CYS A 145 -7.65 9.02 26.60
CA CYS A 145 -6.68 9.87 25.92
C CYS A 145 -7.40 10.98 25.12
N PRO A 146 -7.11 12.27 25.37
CA PRO A 146 -7.81 13.39 24.74
C PRO A 146 -7.37 13.64 23.29
N THR A 147 -7.20 12.60 22.50
CA THR A 147 -6.75 12.67 21.10
C THR A 147 -7.90 12.74 20.10
N GLY A 148 -9.16 12.75 20.56
CA GLY A 148 -10.34 12.71 19.68
C GLY A 148 -10.46 11.40 18.87
N ILE A 149 -9.88 10.31 19.38
CA ILE A 149 -9.87 9.01 18.72
C ILE A 149 -11.27 8.41 18.74
N LEU A 150 -11.83 8.23 17.56
CA LEU A 150 -13.06 7.45 17.40
C LEU A 150 -12.71 5.97 17.27
N PRO A 151 -13.46 5.07 17.91
CA PRO A 151 -13.29 3.64 17.71
C PRO A 151 -13.55 3.29 16.23
N PRO A 152 -12.84 2.30 15.67
CA PRO A 152 -13.12 1.83 14.33
C PRO A 152 -14.54 1.25 14.28
N GLU A 153 -15.33 1.66 13.28
CA GLU A 153 -16.72 1.19 13.10
C GLU A 153 -16.83 -0.24 12.56
N LYS A 154 -15.73 -0.77 11.99
CA LYS A 154 -15.64 -2.10 11.33
C LYS A 154 -14.43 -2.86 11.84
N GLY A 155 -14.34 -4.15 11.46
CA GLY A 155 -13.14 -4.97 11.69
C GLY A 155 -11.86 -4.31 11.17
N GLU A 156 -10.74 -4.54 11.83
CA GLU A 156 -9.46 -3.87 11.51
C GLU A 156 -8.99 -4.10 10.06
N VAL A 157 -9.23 -5.29 9.49
CA VAL A 157 -8.82 -5.59 8.11
C VAL A 157 -9.70 -4.83 7.11
N GLU A 158 -11.01 -4.79 7.31
CA GLU A 158 -11.95 -4.07 6.45
C GLU A 158 -11.68 -2.55 6.48
N ALA A 159 -11.42 -2.01 7.67
CA ALA A 159 -11.08 -0.60 7.84
C ALA A 159 -9.74 -0.24 7.16
N THR A 160 -8.75 -1.13 7.27
CA THR A 160 -7.45 -0.97 6.60
C THR A 160 -7.60 -1.05 5.07
N LEU A 161 -8.46 -1.94 4.57
CA LEU A 161 -8.77 -2.06 3.15
C LEU A 161 -9.44 -0.79 2.62
N ALA A 162 -10.41 -0.24 3.34
CA ALA A 162 -11.07 0.99 2.96
C ALA A 162 -10.09 2.19 2.93
N ASP A 163 -9.20 2.31 3.90
CA ASP A 163 -8.16 3.36 3.91
C ASP A 163 -7.23 3.25 2.69
N TRP A 164 -6.73 2.05 2.38
CA TRP A 164 -5.86 1.84 1.23
C TRP A 164 -6.57 2.04 -0.10
N LEU A 165 -7.84 1.60 -0.20
CA LEU A 165 -8.65 1.83 -1.41
C LEU A 165 -8.85 3.33 -1.67
N ASN A 166 -9.12 4.12 -0.64
CA ASN A 166 -9.22 5.59 -0.74
C ASN A 166 -7.91 6.21 -1.27
N GLU A 167 -6.74 5.75 -0.82
CA GLU A 167 -5.45 6.24 -1.33
C GLU A 167 -5.21 5.85 -2.80
N VAL A 168 -5.53 4.61 -3.17
CA VAL A 168 -5.41 4.14 -4.57
C VAL A 168 -6.36 4.91 -5.48
N GLU A 169 -7.62 5.10 -5.08
CA GLU A 169 -8.61 5.90 -5.82
C GLU A 169 -8.16 7.35 -5.96
N ARG A 170 -7.70 7.97 -4.86
CA ARG A 170 -7.18 9.34 -4.90
C ARG A 170 -6.07 9.51 -5.94
N VAL A 171 -5.15 8.56 -6.02
CA VAL A 171 -4.07 8.61 -7.03
C VAL A 171 -4.62 8.36 -8.43
N GLN A 172 -5.57 7.44 -8.62
CA GLN A 172 -6.24 7.24 -9.91
C GLN A 172 -6.93 8.50 -10.42
N LEU A 173 -7.63 9.21 -9.55
CA LEU A 173 -8.26 10.49 -9.89
C LEU A 173 -7.22 11.57 -10.23
N MET A 174 -6.11 11.63 -9.49
CA MET A 174 -4.98 12.52 -9.81
C MET A 174 -4.44 12.24 -11.21
N LEU A 175 -4.18 10.96 -11.54
CA LEU A 175 -3.69 10.55 -12.86
C LEU A 175 -4.71 10.86 -13.96
N ARG A 176 -6.01 10.64 -13.69
CA ARG A 176 -7.09 10.91 -14.63
C ARG A 176 -7.25 12.41 -14.95
N LEU A 177 -7.01 13.27 -13.96
CA LEU A 177 -7.11 14.73 -14.08
C LEU A 177 -5.83 15.40 -14.58
N THR A 178 -4.71 14.68 -14.65
CA THR A 178 -3.42 15.24 -15.07
C THR A 178 -3.44 15.65 -16.55
N PRO A 179 -3.23 16.95 -16.90
CA PRO A 179 -3.31 17.43 -18.28
C PRO A 179 -2.41 16.65 -19.25
N ARG A 180 -1.17 16.37 -18.85
CA ARG A 180 -0.20 15.61 -19.64
C ARG A 180 -0.70 14.20 -20.02
N LEU A 181 -1.35 13.49 -19.08
CA LEU A 181 -1.88 12.14 -19.34
C LEU A 181 -3.17 12.21 -20.17
N ARG A 182 -4.00 13.23 -19.95
CA ARG A 182 -5.17 13.46 -20.79
C ARG A 182 -4.80 13.75 -22.24
N GLU A 183 -3.79 14.60 -22.46
CA GLU A 183 -3.26 14.87 -23.80
C GLU A 183 -2.71 13.59 -24.44
N LYS A 184 -1.90 12.79 -23.70
CA LYS A 184 -1.35 11.53 -24.18
C LYS A 184 -2.42 10.52 -24.60
N HIS A 185 -3.52 10.43 -23.85
CA HIS A 185 -4.61 9.48 -24.07
C HIS A 185 -5.79 10.05 -24.85
N GLN A 186 -5.75 11.35 -25.21
CA GLN A 186 -6.75 12.05 -26.00
C GLN A 186 -8.17 12.06 -25.33
N ASP A 187 -8.22 12.22 -24.00
CA ASP A 187 -9.46 12.18 -23.22
C ASP A 187 -9.59 13.30 -22.16
#